data_2ab7ee96c84ee1e37daa9959e207117c
#
_entry.id   2ab7ee96c84ee1e37daa9959e207117c
#
_cell.length_a   1.000
_cell.length_b   1.000
_cell.length_c   1.000
_cell.angle_alpha   90.00
_cell.angle_beta   90.00
_cell.angle_gamma   90.00
#
_symmetry.space_group_name_H-M   'P 1'
#
loop_
_entity.id
_entity.type
_entity.pdbx_description
1 polymer ?
#
loop_
_entity_poly.entity_id
_entity_poly.type
_entity_poly.pdbx_seq_one_letter_code
_entity_poly.pdbx_strand_id
1 'polypeptide(L)'
;MNYDTNHIKSGINAGLIAGVVFGAMMGMMGMLPMIAMLLKSESAIFGFILHLVFSAIIGGTFGLIFGHVALNKGSGVLLGLLYGVIWWVLGPLVIMPVWLGMGLQLSATGVTMAIPSLWGHLVFGFILGLIYPMFAKKENQIVETK
;
A
#
# COMPACT_ATOMS: atom_id res chain seq x y z
N MET A 1 -3.30 13.46 -22.26
CA MET A 1 -3.57 12.67 -21.02
C MET A 1 -3.02 13.50 -19.88
N ASN A 2 -3.81 13.77 -18.84
CA ASN A 2 -3.41 14.70 -17.81
C ASN A 2 -2.25 14.16 -16.97
N TYR A 3 -1.34 15.05 -16.54
CA TYR A 3 -0.16 14.75 -15.72
C TYR A 3 -0.51 13.94 -14.46
N ASP A 4 -1.60 14.27 -13.78
CA ASP A 4 -2.08 13.53 -12.61
C ASP A 4 -2.45 12.07 -12.91
N THR A 5 -3.00 11.79 -14.09
CA THR A 5 -3.35 10.42 -14.50
C THR A 5 -2.10 9.53 -14.63
N ASN A 6 -0.98 10.09 -15.09
CA ASN A 6 0.29 9.35 -15.21
C ASN A 6 0.87 9.04 -13.82
N HIS A 7 0.79 9.98 -12.88
CA HIS A 7 1.20 9.74 -11.50
C HIS A 7 0.37 8.66 -10.81
N ILE A 8 -0.96 8.67 -11.01
CA ILE A 8 -1.86 7.63 -10.47
C ILE A 8 -1.50 6.26 -11.05
N LYS A 9 -1.30 6.13 -12.36
CA LYS A 9 -0.93 4.85 -13.00
C LYS A 9 0.42 4.34 -12.51
N SER A 10 1.41 5.22 -12.43
CA SER A 10 2.74 4.90 -11.88
C SER A 10 2.63 4.41 -10.43
N GLY A 11 1.78 5.05 -9.64
CA GLY A 11 1.48 4.64 -8.27
C GLY A 11 0.79 3.28 -8.18
N ILE A 12 -0.21 3.01 -9.03
CA ILE A 12 -0.89 1.71 -9.10
C ILE A 12 0.11 0.60 -9.42
N ASN A 13 0.95 0.79 -10.45
CA ASN A 13 1.95 -0.22 -10.84
C ASN A 13 2.96 -0.49 -9.73
N ALA A 14 3.51 0.56 -9.12
CA ALA A 14 4.43 0.43 -8.00
C ALA A 14 3.76 -0.20 -6.76
N GLY A 15 2.51 0.19 -6.48
CA GLY A 15 1.70 -0.35 -5.40
C GLY A 15 1.38 -1.83 -5.56
N LEU A 16 1.07 -2.29 -6.78
CA LEU A 16 0.85 -3.70 -7.07
C LEU A 16 2.12 -4.54 -6.82
N ILE A 17 3.29 -4.06 -7.26
CA ILE A 17 4.57 -4.76 -7.01
C ILE A 17 4.86 -4.83 -5.50
N ALA A 18 4.73 -3.71 -4.79
CA ALA A 18 4.90 -3.66 -3.35
C ALA A 18 3.88 -4.57 -2.64
N GLY A 19 2.64 -4.60 -3.14
CA GLY A 19 1.55 -5.42 -2.63
C GLY A 19 1.79 -6.92 -2.80
N VAL A 20 2.39 -7.36 -3.90
CA VAL A 20 2.77 -8.78 -4.09
C VAL A 20 3.76 -9.21 -3.01
N VAL A 21 4.79 -8.40 -2.73
CA VAL A 21 5.79 -8.71 -1.70
C VAL A 21 5.16 -8.71 -0.31
N PHE A 22 4.40 -7.68 0.03
CA PHE A 22 3.73 -7.62 1.34
C PHE A 22 2.68 -8.73 1.47
N GLY A 23 1.90 -9.03 0.43
CA GLY A 23 0.93 -10.12 0.43
C GLY A 23 1.58 -11.49 0.62
N ALA A 24 2.76 -11.73 0.04
CA ALA A 24 3.54 -12.94 0.30
C ALA A 24 3.97 -13.02 1.77
N MET A 25 4.43 -11.92 2.37
CA MET A 25 4.74 -11.87 3.81
C MET A 25 3.50 -12.16 4.66
N MET A 26 2.35 -11.58 4.33
CA MET A 26 1.08 -11.87 5.01
C MET A 26 0.67 -13.33 4.87
N GLY A 27 0.91 -13.94 3.70
CA GLY A 27 0.66 -15.37 3.48
C GLY A 27 1.50 -16.25 4.41
N MET A 28 2.79 -15.97 4.53
CA MET A 28 3.70 -16.67 5.46
C MET A 28 3.30 -16.50 6.93
N MET A 29 2.71 -15.36 7.29
CA MET A 29 2.25 -15.06 8.64
C MET A 29 0.81 -15.54 8.91
N GLY A 30 0.12 -16.15 7.93
CA GLY A 30 -1.28 -16.59 8.07
C GLY A 30 -2.29 -15.44 8.20
N MET A 31 -1.97 -14.24 7.74
CA MET A 31 -2.79 -13.04 7.93
C MET A 31 -3.79 -12.78 6.78
N LEU A 32 -3.66 -13.47 5.65
CA LEU A 32 -4.53 -13.25 4.49
C LEU A 32 -6.02 -13.53 4.75
N PRO A 33 -6.42 -14.54 5.56
CA PRO A 33 -7.82 -14.73 5.91
C PRO A 33 -8.44 -13.53 6.62
N MET A 34 -7.68 -12.77 7.42
CA MET A 34 -8.18 -11.54 8.07
C MET A 34 -8.60 -10.49 7.04
N ILE A 35 -7.87 -10.37 5.93
CA ILE A 35 -8.25 -9.47 4.83
C ILE A 35 -9.52 -9.98 4.15
N ALA A 36 -9.63 -11.30 3.93
CA ALA A 36 -10.82 -11.91 3.33
C ALA A 36 -12.09 -11.70 4.18
N MET A 37 -11.96 -11.68 5.50
CA MET A 37 -13.07 -11.46 6.44
C MET A 37 -13.76 -10.10 6.22
N LEU A 38 -13.10 -9.10 5.65
CA LEU A 38 -13.73 -7.83 5.29
C LEU A 38 -14.92 -8.02 4.32
N LEU A 39 -14.90 -9.08 3.52
CA LEU A 39 -15.99 -9.48 2.63
C LEU A 39 -16.58 -10.85 3.01
N LYS A 40 -16.55 -11.19 4.31
CA LYS A 40 -17.15 -12.40 4.89
C LYS A 40 -16.63 -13.72 4.28
N SER A 41 -15.36 -13.76 3.90
CA SER A 41 -14.65 -14.96 3.40
C SER A 41 -13.48 -15.28 4.32
N GLU A 42 -13.11 -16.56 4.41
CA GLU A 42 -11.92 -17.03 5.12
C GLU A 42 -10.82 -17.53 4.16
N SER A 43 -11.03 -17.39 2.85
CA SER A 43 -10.11 -17.86 1.83
C SER A 43 -8.86 -16.98 1.79
N ALA A 44 -7.68 -17.57 2.04
CA ALA A 44 -6.40 -16.88 1.93
C ALA A 44 -6.14 -16.37 0.49
N ILE A 45 -6.56 -17.13 -0.54
CA ILE A 45 -6.43 -16.74 -1.95
C ILE A 45 -7.28 -15.49 -2.22
N PHE A 46 -8.53 -15.48 -1.75
CA PHE A 46 -9.40 -14.32 -1.87
C PHE A 46 -8.84 -13.12 -1.10
N GLY A 47 -8.30 -13.35 0.10
CA GLY A 47 -7.63 -12.33 0.89
C GLY A 47 -6.44 -11.71 0.16
N PHE A 48 -5.64 -12.53 -0.55
CA PHE A 48 -4.52 -12.04 -1.35
C PHE A 48 -5.00 -11.16 -2.53
N ILE A 49 -6.05 -11.58 -3.24
CA ILE A 49 -6.63 -10.80 -4.34
C ILE A 49 -7.14 -9.45 -3.82
N LEU A 50 -7.90 -9.47 -2.71
CA LEU A 50 -8.42 -8.27 -2.09
C LEU A 50 -7.29 -7.33 -1.60
N HIS A 51 -6.23 -7.90 -1.02
CA HIS A 51 -5.03 -7.15 -0.64
C HIS A 51 -4.37 -6.46 -1.85
N LEU A 52 -4.30 -7.11 -3.01
CA LEU A 52 -3.78 -6.49 -4.23
C LEU A 52 -4.67 -5.35 -4.74
N VAL A 53 -5.99 -5.47 -4.61
CA VAL A 53 -6.91 -4.36 -4.92
C VAL A 53 -6.64 -3.16 -4.02
N PHE A 54 -6.50 -3.37 -2.71
CA PHE A 54 -6.12 -2.30 -1.79
C PHE A 54 -4.74 -1.72 -2.11
N SER A 55 -3.78 -2.58 -2.45
CA SER A 55 -2.43 -2.14 -2.83
C SER A 55 -2.43 -1.25 -4.08
N ALA A 56 -3.28 -1.54 -5.06
CA ALA A 56 -3.46 -0.70 -6.24
C ALA A 56 -4.06 0.67 -5.88
N ILE A 57 -5.10 0.69 -5.04
CA ILE A 57 -5.74 1.92 -4.58
C ILE A 57 -4.75 2.77 -3.76
N ILE A 58 -4.06 2.15 -2.81
CA ILE A 58 -3.06 2.81 -1.94
C ILE A 58 -1.90 3.34 -2.78
N GLY A 59 -1.41 2.56 -3.74
CA GLY A 59 -0.37 3.01 -4.65
C GLY A 59 -0.83 4.17 -5.55
N GLY A 60 -2.05 4.09 -6.08
CA GLY A 60 -2.64 5.16 -6.89
C GLY A 60 -2.80 6.48 -6.10
N THR A 61 -3.24 6.40 -4.86
CA THR A 61 -3.35 7.57 -3.97
C THR A 61 -1.97 8.12 -3.56
N PHE A 62 -0.94 7.26 -3.41
CA PHE A 62 0.45 7.73 -3.26
C PHE A 62 0.88 8.56 -4.48
N GLY A 63 0.65 8.07 -5.69
CA GLY A 63 0.95 8.79 -6.93
C GLY A 63 0.21 10.13 -7.03
N LEU A 64 -1.07 10.16 -6.64
CA LEU A 64 -1.88 11.37 -6.64
C LEU A 64 -1.36 12.43 -5.65
N ILE A 65 -1.01 12.01 -4.43
CA ILE A 65 -0.63 12.92 -3.33
C ILE A 65 0.83 13.35 -3.46
N PHE A 66 1.72 12.40 -3.73
CA PHE A 66 3.17 12.61 -3.67
C PHE A 66 3.85 12.61 -5.04
N GLY A 67 3.10 12.46 -6.13
CA GLY A 67 3.63 12.34 -7.48
C GLY A 67 4.56 13.47 -7.89
N HIS A 68 4.27 14.69 -7.48
CA HIS A 68 5.05 15.87 -7.77
C HIS A 68 6.33 16.01 -6.92
N VAL A 69 6.46 15.25 -5.83
CA VAL A 69 7.57 15.35 -4.87
C VAL A 69 8.44 14.09 -4.88
N ALA A 70 7.85 12.91 -5.09
CA ALA A 70 8.53 11.62 -5.14
C ALA A 70 9.24 11.40 -6.49
N LEU A 71 10.07 12.36 -6.95
CA LEU A 71 10.65 12.36 -8.30
C LEU A 71 11.97 11.59 -8.40
N ASN A 72 12.58 11.23 -7.28
CA ASN A 72 13.80 10.43 -7.22
C ASN A 72 13.70 9.36 -6.14
N LYS A 73 14.63 8.38 -6.16
CA LYS A 73 14.59 7.25 -5.23
C LYS A 73 14.66 7.68 -3.76
N GLY A 74 15.44 8.71 -3.43
CA GLY A 74 15.59 9.19 -2.05
C GLY A 74 14.30 9.78 -1.50
N SER A 75 13.71 10.76 -2.20
CA SER A 75 12.43 11.36 -1.81
C SER A 75 11.29 10.32 -1.86
N GLY A 76 11.29 9.45 -2.87
CA GLY A 76 10.30 8.38 -2.99
C GLY A 76 10.32 7.42 -1.80
N VAL A 77 11.50 6.92 -1.42
CA VAL A 77 11.65 6.00 -0.27
C VAL A 77 11.24 6.68 1.04
N LEU A 78 11.68 7.91 1.28
CA LEU A 78 11.30 8.62 2.51
C LEU A 78 9.78 8.80 2.62
N LEU A 79 9.16 9.27 1.54
CA LEU A 79 7.70 9.46 1.49
C LEU A 79 6.95 8.13 1.53
N GLY A 80 7.48 7.11 0.87
CA GLY A 80 6.91 5.75 0.90
C GLY A 80 6.92 5.14 2.29
N LEU A 81 8.04 5.25 3.03
CA LEU A 81 8.11 4.77 4.43
C LEU A 81 7.12 5.51 5.33
N LEU A 82 7.07 6.85 5.24
CA LEU A 82 6.08 7.64 5.98
C LEU A 82 4.65 7.21 5.64
N TYR A 83 4.37 7.00 4.37
CA TYR A 83 3.07 6.56 3.88
C TYR A 83 2.72 5.14 4.34
N GLY A 84 3.71 4.25 4.41
CA GLY A 84 3.55 2.91 4.98
C GLY A 84 3.14 2.97 6.45
N VAL A 85 3.76 3.85 7.26
CA VAL A 85 3.38 4.06 8.66
C VAL A 85 1.95 4.63 8.76
N ILE A 86 1.59 5.60 7.91
CA ILE A 86 0.22 6.14 7.87
C ILE A 86 -0.79 5.02 7.60
N TRP A 87 -0.55 4.17 6.61
CA TRP A 87 -1.45 3.06 6.30
C TRP A 87 -1.44 1.95 7.35
N TRP A 88 -0.34 1.77 8.08
CA TRP A 88 -0.32 0.89 9.24
C TRP A 88 -1.24 1.40 10.36
N VAL A 89 -1.30 2.71 10.58
CA VAL A 89 -2.26 3.27 11.55
C VAL A 89 -3.69 3.15 11.00
N LEU A 90 -3.90 3.58 9.75
CA LEU A 90 -5.25 3.60 9.16
C LEU A 90 -5.81 2.19 8.92
N GLY A 91 -5.03 1.25 8.42
CA GLY A 91 -5.47 -0.11 8.07
C GLY A 91 -5.80 -0.93 9.32
N PRO A 92 -4.80 -1.51 10.00
CA PRO A 92 -5.02 -2.47 11.08
C PRO A 92 -5.51 -1.87 12.40
N LEU A 93 -5.34 -0.56 12.64
CA LEU A 93 -5.77 0.05 13.89
C LEU A 93 -7.12 0.77 13.80
N VAL A 94 -7.52 1.20 12.59
CA VAL A 94 -8.75 1.99 12.40
C VAL A 94 -9.72 1.29 11.45
N ILE A 95 -9.40 1.22 10.16
CA ILE A 95 -10.36 0.84 9.11
C ILE A 95 -10.81 -0.62 9.28
N MET A 96 -9.87 -1.56 9.33
CA MET A 96 -10.20 -2.98 9.41
C MET A 96 -10.99 -3.34 10.69
N PRO A 97 -10.53 -2.96 11.90
CA PRO A 97 -11.27 -3.33 13.10
C PRO A 97 -12.64 -2.66 13.17
N VAL A 98 -12.79 -1.42 12.71
CA VAL A 98 -14.10 -0.76 12.66
C VAL A 98 -15.03 -1.47 11.68
N TRP A 99 -14.52 -1.83 10.49
CA TRP A 99 -15.30 -2.58 9.50
C TRP A 99 -15.77 -3.95 10.01
N LEU A 100 -14.93 -4.62 10.80
CA LEU A 100 -15.24 -5.92 11.41
C LEU A 100 -16.08 -5.81 12.70
N GLY A 101 -16.48 -4.60 13.11
CA GLY A 101 -17.28 -4.39 14.32
C GLY A 101 -16.51 -4.48 15.63
N MET A 102 -15.17 -4.49 15.58
CA MET A 102 -14.29 -4.58 16.76
C MET A 102 -14.01 -3.21 17.41
N GLY A 103 -14.39 -2.12 16.74
CA GLY A 103 -14.05 -0.76 17.16
C GLY A 103 -12.58 -0.37 16.93
N LEU A 104 -12.21 0.84 17.35
CA LEU A 104 -10.83 1.35 17.19
C LEU A 104 -9.83 0.57 18.06
N GLN A 105 -8.70 0.18 17.49
CA GLN A 105 -7.63 -0.56 18.17
C GLN A 105 -6.43 0.35 18.56
N LEU A 106 -6.72 1.56 19.08
CA LEU A 106 -5.71 2.56 19.45
C LEU A 106 -5.20 2.40 20.91
N SER A 107 -5.67 1.40 21.65
CA SER A 107 -5.16 1.07 22.97
C SER A 107 -3.72 0.52 22.90
N ALA A 108 -2.97 0.57 24.02
CA ALA A 108 -1.63 -0.01 24.08
C ALA A 108 -1.61 -1.48 23.64
N THR A 109 -2.61 -2.27 24.03
CA THR A 109 -2.77 -3.67 23.62
C THR A 109 -3.02 -3.79 22.12
N GLY A 110 -3.94 -3.01 21.56
CA GLY A 110 -4.25 -3.03 20.11
C GLY A 110 -3.03 -2.65 19.27
N VAL A 111 -2.31 -1.62 19.65
CA VAL A 111 -1.07 -1.19 18.99
C VAL A 111 -0.01 -2.31 19.05
N THR A 112 0.19 -2.93 20.22
CA THR A 112 1.16 -4.03 20.38
C THR A 112 0.81 -5.22 19.48
N MET A 113 -0.46 -5.57 19.39
CA MET A 113 -0.92 -6.65 18.50
C MET A 113 -0.72 -6.32 17.00
N ALA A 114 -0.73 -5.06 16.64
CA ALA A 114 -0.53 -4.62 15.25
C ALA A 114 0.95 -4.47 14.85
N ILE A 115 1.90 -4.48 15.80
CA ILE A 115 3.34 -4.33 15.52
C ILE A 115 3.86 -5.32 14.45
N PRO A 116 3.49 -6.62 14.45
CA PRO A 116 3.97 -7.53 13.40
C PRO A 116 3.59 -7.06 11.99
N SER A 117 2.43 -6.45 11.79
CA SER A 117 2.02 -5.92 10.49
C SER A 117 2.74 -4.62 10.09
N LEU A 118 3.35 -3.89 11.04
CA LEU A 118 4.14 -2.70 10.75
C LEU A 118 5.29 -3.01 9.80
N TRP A 119 5.97 -4.13 9.98
CA TRP A 119 7.06 -4.54 9.09
C TRP A 119 6.60 -4.69 7.64
N GLY A 120 5.42 -5.29 7.44
CA GLY A 120 4.83 -5.41 6.11
C GLY A 120 4.52 -4.05 5.49
N HIS A 121 3.97 -3.11 6.26
CA HIS A 121 3.68 -1.76 5.79
C HIS A 121 4.95 -0.95 5.49
N LEU A 122 6.02 -1.13 6.28
CA LEU A 122 7.32 -0.51 6.00
C LEU A 122 7.95 -1.08 4.73
N VAL A 123 7.91 -2.40 4.53
CA VAL A 123 8.38 -3.05 3.30
C VAL A 123 7.56 -2.58 2.10
N PHE A 124 6.24 -2.53 2.22
CA PHE A 124 5.35 -2.00 1.19
C PHE A 124 5.72 -0.56 0.83
N GLY A 125 5.83 0.32 1.83
CA GLY A 125 6.16 1.73 1.61
C GLY A 125 7.55 1.92 1.02
N PHE A 126 8.54 1.15 1.47
CA PHE A 126 9.90 1.17 0.92
C PHE A 126 9.91 0.80 -0.57
N ILE A 127 9.27 -0.33 -0.94
CA ILE A 127 9.21 -0.81 -2.33
C ILE A 127 8.42 0.17 -3.20
N LEU A 128 7.25 0.60 -2.73
CA LEU A 128 6.41 1.59 -3.41
C LEU A 128 7.23 2.84 -3.74
N GLY A 129 7.89 3.44 -2.74
CA GLY A 129 8.65 4.67 -2.90
C GLY A 129 9.92 4.50 -3.75
N LEU A 130 10.56 3.32 -3.70
CA LEU A 130 11.74 3.00 -4.50
C LEU A 130 11.41 2.86 -6.00
N ILE A 131 10.28 2.21 -6.30
CA ILE A 131 9.89 1.84 -7.67
C ILE A 131 9.08 2.95 -8.33
N TYR A 132 8.28 3.70 -7.59
CA TYR A 132 7.40 4.74 -8.12
C TYR A 132 8.11 5.70 -9.09
N PRO A 133 9.28 6.31 -8.76
CA PRO A 133 9.95 7.26 -9.66
C PRO A 133 10.38 6.64 -10.99
N MET A 134 10.58 5.32 -11.03
CA MET A 134 10.99 4.62 -12.25
C MET A 134 9.84 4.58 -13.27
N PHE A 135 8.61 4.31 -12.79
CA PHE A 135 7.41 4.34 -13.61
C PHE A 135 7.04 5.78 -14.02
N ALA A 136 7.10 6.72 -13.09
CA ALA A 136 6.77 8.12 -13.35
C ALA A 136 7.67 8.74 -14.44
N LYS A 137 8.97 8.45 -14.44
CA LYS A 137 9.90 8.89 -15.49
C LYS A 137 9.58 8.29 -16.85
N LYS A 138 9.28 6.99 -16.90
CA LYS A 138 8.96 6.29 -18.15
C LYS A 138 7.69 6.85 -18.81
N GLU A 139 6.65 7.12 -18.04
CA GLU A 139 5.40 7.67 -18.57
C GLU A 139 5.57 9.10 -19.11
N ASN A 140 6.36 9.94 -18.45
CA ASN A 140 6.65 11.30 -18.93
C ASN A 140 7.41 11.29 -20.27
N GLN A 141 8.38 10.39 -20.46
CA GLN A 141 9.09 10.24 -21.74
C GLN A 141 8.17 9.82 -22.89
N ILE A 142 7.19 8.97 -22.65
CA ILE A 142 6.21 8.53 -23.68
C ILE A 142 5.30 9.68 -24.11
N VAL A 143 5.02 10.62 -23.21
CA VAL A 143 4.19 11.80 -23.52
C VAL A 143 4.95 12.83 -24.35
N GLU A 144 6.25 13.02 -24.09
CA GLU A 144 7.10 13.98 -24.83
C GLU A 144 7.42 13.51 -26.27
N THR A 145 7.30 12.22 -26.55
CA THR A 145 7.60 11.63 -27.88
C THR A 145 6.39 11.50 -28.79
N LYS A 146 5.22 11.97 -28.37
CA LYS A 146 3.96 11.97 -29.17
C LYS A 146 3.53 13.38 -29.55
#